data_e5bd3c78091e07fc92698739ccdb6642
#
_entry.id   e5bd3c78091e07fc92698739ccdb6642
#
_cell.length_a   1.000
_cell.length_b   1.000
_cell.length_c   1.000
_cell.angle_alpha   90.00
_cell.angle_beta   90.00
_cell.angle_gamma   90.00
#
_symmetry.space_group_name_H-M   'P 1'
#
loop_
_entity.id
_entity.type
_entity.pdbx_description
1 polymer ?
#
loop_
_entity_poly.entity_id
_entity_poly.type
_entity_poly.pdbx_seq_one_letter_code
_entity_poly.pdbx_strand_id
1 'polypeptide(L)'
;MTSSGISNFQKIRHKFLASRLQQWNSLHHSVKVTIFRTRNQEFKQFFKTVGYFTYCKDTDGLMDAMHMSHSPEQWRLFIDVSKTSLKAVFLRNGNKLPSIPVAYAPNTKEIYTTMNNILAEVDYKKCQWEFCGDLKVIAVLLGLQAGYTKYSCFLCEWDSRAIVAHYSGKRWPHRQSLTPGMKNVIHKPLIKPSKVLPPPLYIKVGHTKNFVKALDVKVPTFTYLHRKFPMLTYEKVKAGVFIGTQIRQLFIKMSSLKQC
;
A
#
# COMPACT_ATOMS: atom_id res chain seq x y z
N MET A 1 -13.68 30.73 -14.34
CA MET A 1 -13.89 29.74 -13.26
C MET A 1 -15.38 29.70 -12.98
N THR A 2 -16.05 28.68 -13.40
CA THR A 2 -17.52 28.58 -13.36
C THR A 2 -18.01 28.25 -11.96
N SER A 3 -19.10 28.87 -11.53
CA SER A 3 -19.80 28.74 -10.23
C SER A 3 -20.06 27.28 -9.82
N SER A 4 -20.15 26.34 -10.77
CA SER A 4 -20.31 24.91 -10.52
C SER A 4 -19.10 24.21 -9.87
N GLY A 5 -17.89 24.69 -10.15
CA GLY A 5 -16.66 24.12 -9.56
C GLY A 5 -16.50 24.42 -8.07
N ILE A 6 -16.89 25.61 -7.64
CA ILE A 6 -16.82 26.04 -6.23
C ILE A 6 -17.85 25.27 -5.38
N SER A 7 -19.06 25.05 -5.90
CA SER A 7 -20.11 24.31 -5.18
C SER A 7 -19.75 22.83 -4.95
N ASN A 8 -19.05 22.19 -5.90
CA ASN A 8 -18.58 20.82 -5.74
C ASN A 8 -17.43 20.69 -4.72
N PHE A 9 -16.52 21.64 -4.67
CA PHE A 9 -15.42 21.66 -3.71
C PHE A 9 -15.91 21.87 -2.27
N GLN A 10 -16.89 22.75 -2.06
CA GLN A 10 -17.55 22.92 -0.77
C GLN A 10 -18.32 21.66 -0.35
N LYS A 11 -19.09 21.04 -1.25
CA LYS A 11 -19.79 19.77 -0.99
C LYS A 11 -18.82 18.66 -0.57
N ILE A 12 -17.64 18.55 -1.16
CA ILE A 12 -16.62 17.57 -0.78
C ILE A 12 -16.08 17.83 0.64
N ARG A 13 -15.82 19.09 1.01
CA ARG A 13 -15.35 19.45 2.36
C ARG A 13 -16.38 19.14 3.45
N HIS A 14 -17.63 19.51 3.25
CA HIS A 14 -18.72 19.17 4.19
C HIS A 14 -18.90 17.64 4.36
N LYS A 15 -18.62 16.90 3.33
CA LYS A 15 -18.66 15.43 3.30
C LYS A 15 -17.61 14.81 4.21
N PHE A 16 -16.36 15.24 4.07
CA PHE A 16 -15.29 14.78 4.94
C PHE A 16 -15.56 15.12 6.40
N LEU A 17 -16.07 16.31 6.67
CA LEU A 17 -16.38 16.73 8.03
C LEU A 17 -17.49 15.86 8.65
N ALA A 18 -18.59 15.64 7.96
CA ALA A 18 -19.69 14.83 8.45
C ALA A 18 -19.28 13.36 8.71
N SER A 19 -18.49 12.77 7.80
CA SER A 19 -17.91 11.43 7.98
C SER A 19 -16.96 11.34 9.18
N ARG A 20 -16.14 12.38 9.40
CA ARG A 20 -15.22 12.45 10.56
C ARG A 20 -15.97 12.64 11.87
N LEU A 21 -16.97 13.51 11.89
CA LEU A 21 -17.81 13.73 13.08
C LEU A 21 -18.57 12.45 13.48
N GLN A 22 -19.07 11.69 12.50
CA GLN A 22 -19.68 10.39 12.76
C GLN A 22 -18.66 9.38 13.29
N GLN A 23 -17.46 9.34 12.74
CA GLN A 23 -16.37 8.46 13.17
C GLN A 23 -15.90 8.76 14.59
N TRP A 24 -16.04 10.02 15.03
CA TRP A 24 -15.67 10.48 16.36
C TRP A 24 -16.83 10.48 17.36
N ASN A 25 -17.99 9.92 16.99
CA ASN A 25 -19.22 9.96 17.80
C ASN A 25 -19.64 11.39 18.22
N SER A 26 -19.27 12.39 17.43
CA SER A 26 -19.55 13.79 17.70
C SER A 26 -20.83 14.30 17.07
N LEU A 27 -21.64 13.40 16.48
CA LEU A 27 -22.98 13.69 15.96
C LEU A 27 -24.03 13.22 16.95
N HIS A 28 -25.07 14.04 17.12
CA HIS A 28 -26.23 13.62 17.89
C HIS A 28 -26.83 12.33 17.31
N HIS A 29 -27.32 11.42 18.14
CA HIS A 29 -27.80 10.08 17.74
C HIS A 29 -28.92 10.11 16.69
N SER A 30 -29.69 11.21 16.59
CA SER A 30 -30.76 11.39 15.59
C SER A 30 -30.24 11.86 14.22
N VAL A 31 -28.99 12.28 14.11
CA VAL A 31 -28.40 12.79 12.86
C VAL A 31 -27.97 11.63 11.96
N LYS A 32 -28.70 11.41 10.89
CA LYS A 32 -28.33 10.43 9.85
C LYS A 32 -27.60 11.13 8.71
N VAL A 33 -26.33 10.81 8.51
CA VAL A 33 -25.52 11.29 7.35
C VAL A 33 -25.91 10.46 6.12
N THR A 34 -27.08 10.73 5.55
CA THR A 34 -27.66 9.94 4.45
C THR A 34 -27.32 10.43 3.05
N ILE A 35 -26.92 11.68 2.90
CA ILE A 35 -26.68 12.36 1.60
C ILE A 35 -25.63 11.64 0.74
N PHE A 36 -24.89 10.67 1.29
CA PHE A 36 -23.72 10.06 0.64
C PHE A 36 -23.94 8.66 0.08
N ARG A 37 -25.05 8.01 0.42
CA ARG A 37 -25.33 6.65 -0.06
C ARG A 37 -25.65 6.60 -1.55
N THR A 38 -26.11 7.71 -2.13
CA THR A 38 -26.58 7.77 -3.52
C THR A 38 -25.60 8.40 -4.50
N ARG A 39 -24.55 9.08 -4.02
CA ARG A 39 -23.66 9.91 -4.88
C ARG A 39 -22.88 9.15 -5.95
N ASN A 40 -22.69 7.86 -5.78
CA ASN A 40 -21.89 7.03 -6.69
C ASN A 40 -22.77 6.00 -7.42
N GLN A 41 -24.08 6.20 -7.49
CA GLN A 41 -24.99 5.29 -8.19
C GLN A 41 -24.64 5.19 -9.68
N GLU A 42 -24.20 6.29 -10.29
CA GLU A 42 -23.72 6.34 -11.68
C GLU A 42 -22.54 5.41 -11.96
N PHE A 43 -21.67 5.17 -10.96
CA PHE A 43 -20.54 4.28 -11.12
C PHE A 43 -20.87 2.81 -10.85
N LYS A 44 -22.04 2.51 -10.29
CA LYS A 44 -22.43 1.14 -9.94
C LYS A 44 -22.46 0.21 -11.16
N GLN A 45 -22.82 0.73 -12.32
CA GLN A 45 -22.86 -0.03 -13.58
C GLN A 45 -21.51 -0.63 -13.99
N PHE A 46 -20.39 -0.01 -13.60
CA PHE A 46 -19.04 -0.48 -13.90
C PHE A 46 -18.57 -1.60 -12.96
N PHE A 47 -19.34 -1.86 -11.88
CA PHE A 47 -18.97 -2.87 -10.88
C PHE A 47 -19.88 -4.10 -10.99
N LYS A 48 -19.29 -5.24 -10.67
CA LYS A 48 -19.99 -6.52 -10.52
C LYS A 48 -19.70 -7.09 -9.15
N THR A 49 -20.70 -7.73 -8.54
CA THR A 49 -20.56 -8.45 -7.28
C THR A 49 -20.84 -9.91 -7.53
N VAL A 50 -19.91 -10.79 -7.14
CA VAL A 50 -20.05 -12.24 -7.20
C VAL A 50 -19.79 -12.78 -5.79
N GLY A 51 -20.84 -13.28 -5.14
CA GLY A 51 -20.76 -13.65 -3.73
C GLY A 51 -20.39 -12.45 -2.85
N TYR A 52 -19.27 -12.55 -2.15
CA TYR A 52 -18.73 -11.47 -1.30
C TYR A 52 -17.72 -10.57 -2.01
N PHE A 53 -17.36 -10.88 -3.25
CA PHE A 53 -16.35 -10.17 -4.01
C PHE A 53 -16.98 -9.14 -4.96
N THR A 54 -16.65 -7.86 -4.79
CA THR A 54 -17.07 -6.77 -5.67
C THR A 54 -15.86 -6.24 -6.42
N TYR A 55 -15.95 -6.13 -7.74
CA TYR A 55 -14.86 -5.66 -8.59
C TYR A 55 -15.35 -4.82 -9.76
N CYS A 56 -14.48 -3.99 -10.31
CA CYS A 56 -14.71 -3.20 -11.50
C CYS A 56 -14.55 -4.09 -12.74
N LYS A 57 -15.65 -4.33 -13.44
CA LYS A 57 -15.68 -5.12 -14.70
C LYS A 57 -15.30 -4.30 -15.93
N ASP A 58 -15.40 -2.98 -15.84
CA ASP A 58 -15.12 -2.04 -16.94
C ASP A 58 -14.33 -0.85 -16.39
N THR A 59 -13.02 -1.02 -16.41
CA THR A 59 -12.08 -0.01 -15.91
C THR A 59 -12.02 1.22 -16.82
N ASP A 60 -12.08 1.01 -18.14
CA ASP A 60 -12.04 2.10 -19.12
C ASP A 60 -13.27 2.99 -18.98
N GLY A 61 -14.47 2.39 -18.96
CA GLY A 61 -15.72 3.12 -18.75
C GLY A 61 -15.79 3.84 -17.40
N LEU A 62 -15.27 3.25 -16.33
CA LEU A 62 -15.19 3.91 -15.03
C LEU A 62 -14.29 5.14 -15.07
N MET A 63 -13.12 5.06 -15.71
CA MET A 63 -12.19 6.18 -15.86
C MET A 63 -12.79 7.29 -16.70
N ASP A 64 -13.43 6.96 -17.83
CA ASP A 64 -14.10 7.92 -18.70
C ASP A 64 -15.24 8.64 -17.98
N ALA A 65 -16.07 7.92 -17.22
CA ALA A 65 -17.13 8.50 -16.41
C ALA A 65 -16.61 9.46 -15.31
N MET A 66 -15.35 9.28 -14.89
CA MET A 66 -14.65 10.18 -13.97
C MET A 66 -13.89 11.30 -14.69
N HIS A 67 -13.96 11.39 -16.01
CA HIS A 67 -13.20 12.32 -16.85
C HIS A 67 -11.69 12.20 -16.66
N MET A 68 -11.18 10.96 -16.56
CA MET A 68 -9.78 10.64 -16.38
C MET A 68 -9.26 9.80 -17.54
N SER A 69 -8.10 10.14 -18.06
CA SER A 69 -7.42 9.29 -19.03
C SER A 69 -6.92 8.00 -18.37
N HIS A 70 -7.27 6.87 -18.98
CA HIS A 70 -6.78 5.56 -18.60
C HIS A 70 -5.56 5.17 -19.45
N SER A 71 -4.41 5.71 -19.10
CA SER A 71 -3.11 5.33 -19.65
C SER A 71 -2.40 4.44 -18.62
N PRO A 72 -2.15 3.15 -18.89
CA PRO A 72 -1.60 2.21 -17.93
C PRO A 72 -0.28 2.68 -17.28
N GLU A 73 0.55 3.43 -18.02
CA GLU A 73 1.82 3.96 -17.52
C GLU A 73 1.65 5.06 -16.47
N GLN A 74 0.47 5.69 -16.40
CA GLN A 74 0.17 6.76 -15.43
C GLN A 74 -0.46 6.24 -14.15
N TRP A 75 -0.82 4.95 -14.11
CA TRP A 75 -1.51 4.33 -13.00
C TRP A 75 -0.77 3.10 -12.50
N ARG A 76 -0.95 2.84 -11.22
CA ARG A 76 -0.46 1.62 -10.58
C ARG A 76 -1.57 0.97 -9.78
N LEU A 77 -1.60 -0.34 -9.80
CA LEU A 77 -2.50 -1.14 -8.99
C LEU A 77 -1.89 -1.31 -7.59
N PHE A 78 -2.64 -0.93 -6.56
CA PHE A 78 -2.26 -1.14 -5.17
C PHE A 78 -3.24 -2.09 -4.51
N ILE A 79 -2.74 -3.16 -3.90
CA ILE A 79 -3.55 -4.09 -3.13
C ILE A 79 -3.15 -3.98 -1.65
N ASP A 80 -4.14 -3.70 -0.82
CA ASP A 80 -4.02 -3.63 0.64
C ASP A 80 -4.87 -4.73 1.27
N VAL A 81 -4.26 -5.47 2.18
CA VAL A 81 -4.92 -6.55 2.90
C VAL A 81 -4.90 -6.26 4.39
N SER A 82 -6.07 -6.27 4.98
CA SER A 82 -6.28 -6.16 6.42
C SER A 82 -6.76 -7.49 6.99
N LYS A 83 -6.91 -7.55 8.32
CA LYS A 83 -7.49 -8.74 8.98
C LYS A 83 -8.92 -9.02 8.50
N THR A 84 -9.65 -8.00 8.07
CA THR A 84 -11.09 -8.06 7.78
C THR A 84 -11.44 -7.86 6.32
N SER A 85 -10.50 -7.44 5.47
CA SER A 85 -10.81 -7.19 4.06
C SER A 85 -9.57 -7.09 3.20
N LEU A 86 -9.77 -7.38 1.92
CA LEU A 86 -8.83 -7.10 0.85
C LEU A 86 -9.40 -6.00 -0.04
N LYS A 87 -8.58 -5.01 -0.39
CA LYS A 87 -8.95 -3.88 -1.23
C LYS A 87 -7.92 -3.72 -2.34
N ALA A 88 -8.41 -3.53 -3.56
CA ALA A 88 -7.56 -3.12 -4.67
C ALA A 88 -7.98 -1.73 -5.14
N VAL A 89 -7.01 -0.86 -5.36
CA VAL A 89 -7.24 0.52 -5.79
C VAL A 89 -6.25 0.93 -6.86
N PHE A 90 -6.67 1.80 -7.78
CA PHE A 90 -5.74 2.50 -8.65
C PHE A 90 -5.21 3.76 -7.97
N LEU A 91 -3.92 3.96 -8.11
CA LEU A 91 -3.21 5.16 -7.68
C LEU A 91 -2.56 5.81 -8.89
N ARG A 92 -2.81 7.10 -9.09
CA ARG A 92 -2.08 7.85 -10.13
C ARG A 92 -0.63 8.07 -9.71
N ASN A 93 0.29 7.92 -10.66
CA ASN A 93 1.69 8.17 -10.42
C ASN A 93 1.90 9.62 -9.95
N GLY A 94 2.73 9.80 -8.90
CA GLY A 94 2.88 11.08 -8.20
C GLY A 94 1.81 11.36 -7.14
N ASN A 95 0.80 10.50 -6.94
CA ASN A 95 -0.28 10.64 -5.94
C ASN A 95 -1.04 11.98 -6.02
N LYS A 96 -1.19 12.53 -7.22
CA LYS A 96 -1.87 13.82 -7.47
C LYS A 96 -3.39 13.73 -7.40
N LEU A 97 -3.94 12.54 -7.54
CA LEU A 97 -5.38 12.27 -7.51
C LEU A 97 -5.74 11.32 -6.36
N PRO A 98 -6.99 11.35 -5.89
CA PRO A 98 -7.51 10.34 -4.95
C PRO A 98 -7.38 8.93 -5.53
N SER A 99 -7.28 7.93 -4.64
CA SER A 99 -7.31 6.53 -5.03
C SER A 99 -8.69 6.13 -5.56
N ILE A 100 -8.71 5.31 -6.60
CA ILE A 100 -9.93 4.78 -7.22
C ILE A 100 -10.08 3.32 -6.80
N PRO A 101 -11.11 2.96 -5.99
CA PRO A 101 -11.33 1.57 -5.63
C PRO A 101 -11.78 0.78 -6.86
N VAL A 102 -11.15 -0.39 -7.07
CA VAL A 102 -11.45 -1.28 -8.20
C VAL A 102 -11.84 -2.69 -7.78
N ALA A 103 -11.48 -3.11 -6.56
CA ALA A 103 -11.99 -4.37 -6.01
C ALA A 103 -12.05 -4.31 -4.48
N TYR A 104 -13.00 -5.06 -3.94
CA TYR A 104 -13.21 -5.22 -2.51
C TYR A 104 -13.72 -6.62 -2.18
N ALA A 105 -13.07 -7.29 -1.23
CA ALA A 105 -13.47 -8.59 -0.72
C ALA A 105 -13.39 -8.59 0.82
N PRO A 106 -14.53 -8.63 1.54
CA PRO A 106 -14.54 -8.75 2.99
C PRO A 106 -14.08 -10.15 3.42
N ASN A 107 -13.50 -10.25 4.61
CA ASN A 107 -13.06 -11.50 5.25
C ASN A 107 -12.19 -12.40 4.36
N THR A 108 -11.42 -11.79 3.47
CA THR A 108 -10.62 -12.50 2.47
C THR A 108 -9.14 -12.37 2.80
N LYS A 109 -8.44 -13.52 2.77
CA LYS A 109 -7.00 -13.59 3.01
C LYS A 109 -6.21 -13.42 1.71
N GLU A 110 -4.97 -12.93 1.85
CA GLU A 110 -3.99 -12.82 0.77
C GLU A 110 -3.38 -14.21 0.46
N ILE A 111 -4.09 -15.01 -0.32
CA ILE A 111 -3.60 -16.28 -0.85
C ILE A 111 -3.48 -16.22 -2.37
N TYR A 112 -2.65 -17.08 -2.94
CA TYR A 112 -2.34 -17.05 -4.37
C TYR A 112 -3.58 -17.13 -5.27
N THR A 113 -4.52 -18.03 -4.96
CA THR A 113 -5.77 -18.19 -5.72
C THR A 113 -6.64 -16.93 -5.69
N THR A 114 -6.77 -16.30 -4.52
CA THR A 114 -7.50 -15.02 -4.39
C THR A 114 -6.87 -13.92 -5.23
N MET A 115 -5.53 -13.79 -5.18
CA MET A 115 -4.82 -12.78 -5.96
C MET A 115 -4.95 -13.03 -7.47
N ASN A 116 -4.87 -14.29 -7.90
CA ASN A 116 -5.08 -14.66 -9.30
C ASN A 116 -6.48 -14.27 -9.77
N ASN A 117 -7.52 -14.56 -8.98
CA ASN A 117 -8.89 -14.19 -9.31
C ASN A 117 -9.08 -12.67 -9.41
N ILE A 118 -8.54 -11.90 -8.45
CA ILE A 118 -8.61 -10.44 -8.48
C ILE A 118 -7.95 -9.88 -9.75
N LEU A 119 -6.74 -10.34 -10.08
CA LEU A 119 -6.03 -9.90 -11.26
C LEU A 119 -6.74 -10.28 -12.57
N ALA A 120 -7.41 -11.44 -12.59
CA ALA A 120 -8.22 -11.86 -13.73
C ALA A 120 -9.45 -10.96 -13.92
N GLU A 121 -10.17 -10.68 -12.82
CA GLU A 121 -11.41 -9.90 -12.86
C GLU A 121 -11.19 -8.40 -13.18
N VAL A 122 -10.06 -7.83 -12.79
CA VAL A 122 -9.69 -6.45 -13.16
C VAL A 122 -8.94 -6.37 -14.50
N ASP A 123 -8.84 -7.49 -15.23
CA ASP A 123 -8.16 -7.60 -16.53
C ASP A 123 -6.71 -7.09 -16.53
N TYR A 124 -5.97 -7.43 -15.46
CA TYR A 124 -4.58 -7.01 -15.28
C TYR A 124 -3.68 -7.38 -16.47
N LYS A 125 -3.96 -8.51 -17.14
CA LYS A 125 -3.15 -8.99 -18.27
C LYS A 125 -3.19 -8.04 -19.47
N LYS A 126 -4.31 -7.35 -19.68
CA LYS A 126 -4.48 -6.37 -20.77
C LYS A 126 -3.63 -5.12 -20.51
N CYS A 127 -3.69 -4.58 -19.31
CA CYS A 127 -3.10 -3.28 -19.01
C CYS A 127 -1.69 -3.36 -18.42
N GLN A 128 -1.37 -4.43 -17.67
CA GLN A 128 -0.06 -4.64 -17.03
C GLN A 128 0.47 -3.41 -16.26
N TRP A 129 -0.41 -2.78 -15.46
CA TRP A 129 -0.01 -1.65 -14.61
C TRP A 129 1.20 -2.00 -13.73
N GLU A 130 1.93 -0.99 -13.33
CA GLU A 130 2.84 -1.14 -12.19
C GLU A 130 2.06 -1.58 -10.95
N PHE A 131 2.68 -2.41 -10.14
CA PHE A 131 2.07 -2.95 -8.94
C PHE A 131 2.79 -2.46 -7.69
N CYS A 132 2.03 -2.05 -6.68
CA CYS A 132 2.57 -1.81 -5.34
C CYS A 132 1.66 -2.43 -4.26
N GLY A 133 2.25 -2.80 -3.15
CA GLY A 133 1.56 -3.42 -2.02
C GLY A 133 2.54 -3.65 -0.88
N ASP A 134 2.11 -4.34 0.16
CA ASP A 134 3.04 -4.79 1.18
C ASP A 134 3.94 -5.94 0.67
N LEU A 135 5.00 -6.24 1.40
CA LEU A 135 5.96 -7.27 0.99
C LEU A 135 5.33 -8.67 0.96
N LYS A 136 4.31 -8.94 1.77
CA LYS A 136 3.61 -10.23 1.81
C LYS A 136 2.74 -10.40 0.57
N VAL A 137 1.97 -9.38 0.19
CA VAL A 137 1.18 -9.38 -1.05
C VAL A 137 2.08 -9.53 -2.27
N ILE A 138 3.20 -8.78 -2.31
CA ILE A 138 4.19 -8.91 -3.39
C ILE A 138 4.74 -10.34 -3.48
N ALA A 139 5.10 -10.95 -2.34
CA ALA A 139 5.59 -12.32 -2.32
C ALA A 139 4.56 -13.31 -2.89
N VAL A 140 3.30 -13.20 -2.48
CA VAL A 140 2.21 -14.05 -2.99
C VAL A 140 2.02 -13.88 -4.49
N LEU A 141 2.01 -12.63 -5.00
CA LEU A 141 1.85 -12.34 -6.43
C LEU A 141 3.01 -12.84 -7.29
N LEU A 142 4.20 -12.88 -6.73
CA LEU A 142 5.39 -13.42 -7.38
C LEU A 142 5.57 -14.94 -7.15
N GLY A 143 4.58 -15.59 -6.53
CA GLY A 143 4.59 -17.02 -6.28
C GLY A 143 5.60 -17.48 -5.25
N LEU A 144 6.13 -16.58 -4.41
CA LEU A 144 7.08 -16.91 -3.36
C LEU A 144 6.38 -17.53 -2.15
N GLN A 145 7.06 -18.41 -1.47
CA GLN A 145 6.63 -18.96 -0.19
C GLN A 145 6.55 -17.85 0.86
N ALA A 146 5.42 -17.73 1.53
CA ALA A 146 5.23 -16.79 2.62
C ALA A 146 6.01 -17.22 3.89
N GLY A 147 6.32 -16.25 4.76
CA GLY A 147 6.98 -16.46 6.04
C GLY A 147 8.51 -16.33 5.98
N TYR A 148 9.19 -16.87 7.00
CA TYR A 148 10.65 -16.82 7.13
C TYR A 148 11.30 -17.90 6.28
N THR A 149 11.53 -17.60 5.01
CA THR A 149 12.13 -18.51 4.05
C THR A 149 13.60 -18.19 3.80
N LYS A 150 14.36 -19.18 3.34
CA LYS A 150 15.78 -19.00 3.03
C LYS A 150 16.02 -17.87 2.02
N TYR A 151 15.27 -17.86 0.92
CA TYR A 151 15.36 -16.89 -0.18
C TYR A 151 14.10 -16.05 -0.27
N SER A 152 13.93 -15.11 0.65
CA SER A 152 12.71 -14.28 0.74
C SER A 152 12.69 -13.08 -0.22
N CYS A 153 13.84 -12.65 -0.74
CA CYS A 153 13.93 -11.52 -1.64
C CYS A 153 13.52 -11.91 -3.07
N PHE A 154 12.70 -11.09 -3.71
CA PHE A 154 12.32 -11.31 -5.11
C PHE A 154 13.30 -10.66 -6.11
N LEU A 155 14.18 -9.77 -5.64
CA LEU A 155 15.18 -9.08 -6.46
C LEU A 155 16.51 -9.81 -6.51
N CYS A 156 16.88 -10.46 -5.41
CA CYS A 156 18.19 -11.12 -5.29
C CYS A 156 18.08 -12.45 -4.53
N GLU A 157 19.17 -13.19 -4.53
CA GLU A 157 19.29 -14.47 -3.85
C GLU A 157 19.81 -14.31 -2.42
N TRP A 158 19.33 -13.29 -1.72
CA TRP A 158 19.68 -13.08 -0.32
C TRP A 158 19.30 -14.28 0.53
N ASP A 159 20.27 -14.85 1.20
CA ASP A 159 20.10 -16.03 2.06
C ASP A 159 19.92 -15.61 3.52
N SER A 160 18.70 -15.73 4.04
CA SER A 160 18.35 -15.35 5.40
C SER A 160 19.07 -16.15 6.48
N ARG A 161 19.67 -17.32 6.13
CA ARG A 161 20.37 -18.20 7.04
C ARG A 161 21.88 -18.00 7.06
N ALA A 162 22.43 -17.30 6.08
CA ALA A 162 23.86 -17.01 5.99
C ALA A 162 24.25 -15.81 6.86
N ILE A 163 24.05 -15.92 8.19
CA ILE A 163 24.18 -14.82 9.15
C ILE A 163 25.55 -14.14 9.06
N VAL A 164 26.63 -14.91 8.97
CA VAL A 164 28.01 -14.36 8.86
C VAL A 164 28.16 -13.53 7.58
N ALA A 165 27.60 -14.01 6.47
CA ALA A 165 27.67 -13.31 5.19
C ALA A 165 26.85 -12.00 5.17
N HIS A 166 25.87 -11.82 6.06
CA HIS A 166 25.10 -10.57 6.15
C HIS A 166 25.97 -9.37 6.57
N TYR A 167 27.04 -9.61 7.32
CA TYR A 167 27.94 -8.55 7.79
C TYR A 167 29.12 -8.31 6.86
N SER A 168 29.53 -9.33 6.10
CA SER A 168 30.67 -9.28 5.17
C SER A 168 30.26 -9.12 3.71
N GLY A 169 29.17 -9.75 3.30
CA GLY A 169 28.65 -9.74 1.93
C GLY A 169 27.75 -8.52 1.66
N LYS A 170 28.30 -7.52 0.95
CA LYS A 170 27.52 -6.33 0.57
C LYS A 170 26.68 -6.52 -0.69
N ARG A 171 26.94 -7.57 -1.46
CA ARG A 171 26.25 -7.84 -2.74
C ARG A 171 25.81 -9.30 -2.78
N TRP A 172 24.54 -9.48 -3.15
CA TRP A 172 23.92 -10.77 -3.37
C TRP A 172 23.61 -10.92 -4.86
N PRO A 173 23.74 -12.13 -5.44
CA PRO A 173 23.40 -12.36 -6.84
C PRO A 173 21.98 -11.91 -7.14
N HIS A 174 21.76 -11.26 -8.28
CA HIS A 174 20.42 -10.95 -8.74
C HIS A 174 19.66 -12.24 -9.05
N ARG A 175 18.41 -12.28 -8.66
CA ARG A 175 17.53 -13.42 -9.01
C ARG A 175 17.25 -13.41 -10.50
N GLN A 176 17.67 -14.46 -11.20
CA GLN A 176 17.51 -14.57 -12.66
C GLN A 176 16.10 -15.00 -13.06
N SER A 177 15.45 -15.85 -12.25
CA SER A 177 14.12 -16.38 -12.54
C SER A 177 13.32 -16.65 -11.27
N LEU A 178 12.00 -16.70 -11.44
CA LEU A 178 11.04 -17.15 -10.42
C LEU A 178 10.40 -18.47 -10.93
N THR A 179 11.20 -19.53 -10.91
CA THR A 179 10.78 -20.86 -11.37
C THR A 179 10.21 -21.66 -10.21
N PRO A 180 8.96 -22.16 -10.29
CA PRO A 180 8.37 -23.01 -9.26
C PRO A 180 9.26 -24.21 -8.90
N GLY A 181 9.37 -24.53 -7.61
CA GLY A 181 10.25 -25.56 -7.07
C GLY A 181 11.68 -25.09 -6.75
N MET A 182 12.09 -23.89 -7.17
CA MET A 182 13.43 -23.37 -6.93
C MET A 182 13.42 -22.16 -5.98
N LYS A 183 14.39 -22.10 -5.06
CA LYS A 183 14.69 -20.91 -4.22
C LYS A 183 13.45 -20.27 -3.60
N ASN A 184 12.59 -21.11 -2.98
CA ASN A 184 11.34 -20.73 -2.33
C ASN A 184 10.24 -20.14 -3.26
N VAL A 185 10.29 -20.38 -4.54
CA VAL A 185 9.18 -20.15 -5.47
C VAL A 185 8.28 -21.39 -5.45
N ILE A 186 6.99 -21.23 -5.11
CA ILE A 186 6.01 -22.32 -5.05
C ILE A 186 4.98 -22.26 -6.17
N HIS A 187 4.73 -21.07 -6.70
CA HIS A 187 3.79 -20.86 -7.80
C HIS A 187 4.40 -20.04 -8.93
N LYS A 188 3.81 -20.12 -10.12
CA LYS A 188 4.18 -19.25 -11.23
C LYS A 188 3.84 -17.79 -10.88
N PRO A 189 4.72 -16.82 -11.15
CA PRO A 189 4.41 -15.41 -10.94
C PRO A 189 3.14 -14.97 -11.66
N LEU A 190 2.24 -14.28 -10.97
CA LEU A 190 1.03 -13.68 -11.53
C LEU A 190 1.31 -12.36 -12.24
N ILE A 191 2.37 -11.68 -11.80
CA ILE A 191 2.83 -10.39 -12.35
C ILE A 191 4.31 -10.48 -12.70
N LYS A 192 4.76 -9.63 -13.63
CA LYS A 192 6.19 -9.54 -13.99
C LYS A 192 6.97 -8.87 -12.85
N PRO A 193 8.11 -9.41 -12.40
CA PRO A 193 8.94 -8.78 -11.36
C PRO A 193 9.32 -7.32 -11.67
N SER A 194 9.54 -7.00 -12.95
CA SER A 194 9.86 -5.65 -13.43
C SER A 194 8.74 -4.63 -13.25
N LYS A 195 7.50 -5.10 -13.05
CA LYS A 195 6.33 -4.24 -12.79
C LYS A 195 6.09 -4.01 -11.31
N VAL A 196 6.86 -4.63 -10.42
CA VAL A 196 6.71 -4.49 -8.98
C VAL A 196 7.48 -3.28 -8.47
N LEU A 197 6.77 -2.35 -7.85
CA LEU A 197 7.36 -1.23 -7.13
C LEU A 197 7.59 -1.63 -5.66
N PRO A 198 8.83 -1.67 -5.19
CA PRO A 198 9.11 -1.93 -3.78
C PRO A 198 8.40 -0.89 -2.89
N PRO A 199 7.82 -1.28 -1.74
CA PRO A 199 7.08 -0.36 -0.90
C PRO A 199 8.02 0.55 -0.07
N PRO A 200 8.25 1.83 -0.46
CA PRO A 200 9.29 2.66 0.16
C PRO A 200 9.02 2.93 1.63
N LEU A 201 7.76 3.05 2.03
CA LEU A 201 7.40 3.31 3.42
C LEU A 201 7.75 2.13 4.31
N TYR A 202 7.43 0.90 3.90
CA TYR A 202 7.73 -0.31 4.69
C TYR A 202 9.23 -0.52 4.86
N ILE A 203 10.01 -0.25 3.81
CA ILE A 203 11.48 -0.30 3.85
C ILE A 203 11.99 0.73 4.87
N LYS A 204 11.53 1.98 4.78
CA LYS A 204 11.91 3.04 5.72
C LYS A 204 11.51 2.73 7.16
N VAL A 205 10.33 2.18 7.39
CA VAL A 205 9.88 1.74 8.72
C VAL A 205 10.81 0.66 9.27
N GLY A 206 11.15 -0.34 8.47
CA GLY A 206 12.07 -1.42 8.86
C GLY A 206 13.46 -0.88 9.23
N HIS A 207 14.04 -0.03 8.39
CA HIS A 207 15.33 0.61 8.67
C HIS A 207 15.29 1.46 9.94
N THR A 208 14.29 2.32 10.11
CA THR A 208 14.15 3.17 11.30
C THR A 208 14.02 2.32 12.57
N LYS A 209 13.19 1.28 12.51
CA LYS A 209 13.00 0.36 13.66
C LYS A 209 14.31 -0.29 14.07
N ASN A 210 15.06 -0.85 13.12
CA ASN A 210 16.33 -1.52 13.41
C ASN A 210 17.38 -0.52 13.90
N PHE A 211 17.46 0.66 13.26
CA PHE A 211 18.37 1.72 13.69
C PHE A 211 18.10 2.16 15.14
N VAL A 212 16.85 2.48 15.47
CA VAL A 212 16.51 2.95 16.81
C VAL A 212 16.72 1.87 17.88
N LYS A 213 16.45 0.59 17.56
CA LYS A 213 16.73 -0.53 18.46
C LYS A 213 18.22 -0.74 18.75
N ALA A 214 19.07 -0.37 17.79
CA ALA A 214 20.53 -0.45 17.93
C ALA A 214 21.13 0.76 18.69
N LEU A 215 20.36 1.84 18.90
CA LEU A 215 20.81 2.99 19.65
C LEU A 215 20.85 2.70 21.15
N ASP A 216 21.91 3.12 21.81
CA ASP A 216 21.90 3.24 23.26
C ASP A 216 20.96 4.39 23.66
N VAL A 217 20.13 4.14 24.67
CA VAL A 217 19.17 5.12 25.20
C VAL A 217 19.82 6.38 25.78
N LYS A 218 21.10 6.30 26.13
CA LYS A 218 21.92 7.39 26.69
C LYS A 218 22.45 8.34 25.63
N VAL A 219 22.40 7.97 24.33
CA VAL A 219 22.96 8.83 23.26
C VAL A 219 22.05 10.03 22.96
N PRO A 220 22.61 11.19 22.59
CA PRO A 220 21.84 12.40 22.27
C PRO A 220 20.80 12.18 21.17
N THR A 221 21.07 11.29 20.22
CA THR A 221 20.14 10.92 19.14
C THR A 221 18.85 10.32 19.67
N PHE A 222 18.91 9.48 20.70
CA PHE A 222 17.71 8.91 21.31
C PHE A 222 16.87 10.00 22.01
N THR A 223 17.51 10.88 22.77
CA THR A 223 16.87 12.03 23.41
C THR A 223 16.21 12.95 22.39
N TYR A 224 16.88 13.20 21.25
CA TYR A 224 16.30 13.97 20.14
C TYR A 224 15.04 13.32 19.59
N LEU A 225 15.02 12.01 19.34
CA LEU A 225 13.85 11.28 18.83
C LEU A 225 12.67 11.40 19.81
N HIS A 226 12.91 11.24 21.11
CA HIS A 226 11.90 11.37 22.13
C HIS A 226 11.29 12.79 22.21
N ARG A 227 12.13 13.83 22.11
CA ARG A 227 11.68 15.23 22.07
C ARG A 227 10.92 15.56 20.79
N LYS A 228 11.33 14.99 19.65
CA LYS A 228 10.70 15.24 18.37
C LYS A 228 9.29 14.68 18.25
N PHE A 229 9.00 13.61 18.98
CA PHE A 229 7.70 12.95 18.97
C PHE A 229 7.11 12.83 20.39
N PRO A 230 6.69 13.97 20.99
CA PRO A 230 6.26 14.01 22.40
C PRO A 230 5.01 13.18 22.69
N MET A 231 4.22 12.86 21.64
CA MET A 231 3.03 12.01 21.74
C MET A 231 3.37 10.50 21.79
N LEU A 232 4.63 10.12 21.58
CA LEU A 232 5.07 8.73 21.74
C LEU A 232 5.60 8.49 23.15
N THR A 233 5.18 7.38 23.75
CA THR A 233 5.76 6.94 25.02
C THR A 233 7.21 6.52 24.80
N TYR A 234 8.02 6.64 25.86
CA TYR A 234 9.42 6.22 25.87
C TYR A 234 9.61 4.79 25.32
N GLU A 235 8.74 3.86 25.76
CA GLU A 235 8.79 2.46 25.32
C GLU A 235 8.51 2.29 23.82
N LYS A 236 7.60 3.07 23.25
CA LYS A 236 7.34 3.06 21.79
C LYS A 236 8.55 3.58 21.02
N VAL A 237 9.18 4.67 21.48
CA VAL A 237 10.40 5.19 20.84
C VAL A 237 11.52 4.16 20.91
N LYS A 238 11.79 3.57 22.09
CA LYS A 238 12.80 2.52 22.30
C LYS A 238 12.56 1.28 21.42
N ALA A 239 11.29 0.90 21.23
CA ALA A 239 10.92 -0.20 20.35
C ALA A 239 10.97 0.15 18.86
N GLY A 240 11.29 1.40 18.49
CA GLY A 240 11.32 1.89 17.10
C GLY A 240 9.93 1.90 16.45
N VAL A 241 8.86 2.11 17.22
CA VAL A 241 7.49 2.11 16.74
C VAL A 241 7.08 3.52 16.32
N PHE A 242 7.07 3.78 15.01
CA PHE A 242 6.68 5.05 14.41
C PHE A 242 5.57 4.84 13.38
N ILE A 243 4.69 5.83 13.22
CA ILE A 243 3.68 5.85 12.16
C ILE A 243 4.24 6.45 10.87
N GLY A 244 3.55 6.24 9.74
CA GLY A 244 4.03 6.64 8.42
C GLY A 244 4.37 8.13 8.29
N THR A 245 3.61 9.02 8.92
CA THR A 245 3.88 10.47 8.93
C THR A 245 5.16 10.81 9.69
N GLN A 246 5.41 10.17 10.83
CA GLN A 246 6.64 10.35 11.62
C GLN A 246 7.86 9.85 10.87
N ILE A 247 7.76 8.69 10.20
CA ILE A 247 8.82 8.17 9.35
C ILE A 247 9.16 9.16 8.23
N ARG A 248 8.15 9.71 7.55
CA ARG A 248 8.39 10.73 6.51
C ARG A 248 9.13 11.94 7.06
N GLN A 249 8.76 12.45 8.23
CA GLN A 249 9.42 13.58 8.88
C GLN A 249 10.89 13.29 9.24
N LEU A 250 11.23 12.06 9.60
CA LEU A 250 12.61 11.66 9.84
C LEU A 250 13.45 11.69 8.56
N PHE A 251 12.90 11.17 7.46
CA PHE A 251 13.65 11.07 6.20
C PHE A 251 13.73 12.39 5.41
N ILE A 252 12.80 13.33 5.56
CA ILE A 252 12.88 14.65 4.92
C ILE A 252 14.11 15.42 5.43
N LYS A 253 14.35 15.44 6.74
CA LYS A 253 15.55 16.10 7.29
C LYS A 253 16.88 15.43 6.89
N MET A 254 16.89 14.12 6.67
CA MET A 254 18.10 13.44 6.21
C MET A 254 18.47 13.77 4.77
N SER A 255 17.51 14.08 3.91
CA SER A 255 17.79 14.50 2.53
C SER A 255 18.33 15.94 2.44
N SER A 256 17.93 16.82 3.35
CA SER A 256 18.47 18.20 3.41
C SER A 256 19.92 18.28 3.98
N LEU A 257 20.34 17.28 4.75
CA LEU A 257 21.72 17.20 5.26
C LEU A 257 22.73 16.65 4.24
N LYS A 258 22.28 16.12 3.09
CA LYS A 258 23.16 15.66 2.00
C LYS A 258 23.52 16.78 0.99
N GLN A 259 23.06 18.01 1.21
CA GLN A 259 23.33 19.17 0.37
C GLN A 259 24.31 20.16 1.03
N CYS A 260 24.98 19.76 2.13
CA CYS A 260 26.09 20.50 2.72
C CYS A 260 27.39 19.75 2.51
#